data_bddda9fb90d5001dd7a292078963dc20
#
_entry.id   bddda9fb90d5001dd7a292078963dc20
#
_cell.length_a   1.000
_cell.length_b   1.000
_cell.length_c   1.000
_cell.angle_alpha   90.00
_cell.angle_beta   90.00
_cell.angle_gamma   90.00
#
_symmetry.space_group_name_H-M   'P 1'
#
loop_
_entity.id
_entity.type
_entity.pdbx_description
1 polymer ?
#
loop_
_entity_poly.entity_id
_entity_poly.type
_entity_poly.pdbx_seq_one_letter_code
_entity_poly.pdbx_strand_id
1 'polypeptide(L)'
;FGSGYVALASALMTVTILLCSEILPKTIGATHWRSLVGFLCFILPIMIFILKPFLKLSEIFVKLISSKKEEHSDIREEIKALTKLAYTEKYIDDEENRVICNTLNLQEFKAKDIATPRNVCCTVLAGITIQEFVEIATKHSFSRFPVMKNEDEEIFVGYVHKSDIIGKDPTLRIDSLIRPILEIASTSNIDYIFSEMLKTRNHIGVVYDELGTWLGIVTMEDVLETILGREILDETDKVIDMRSYAKLLWSNRRAKAQEKKISETVPAEQKTANV
;
A
#
# COMPACT_ATOMS: atom_id res chain seq x y z
N PHE A 1 -47.70 43.33 39.68
CA PHE A 1 -46.54 43.31 38.73
C PHE A 1 -47.06 43.14 37.33
N GLY A 2 -46.92 44.13 36.45
CA GLY A 2 -47.44 44.08 35.07
C GLY A 2 -46.70 43.05 34.22
N SER A 3 -47.36 42.53 33.18
CA SER A 3 -46.82 41.49 32.27
C SER A 3 -45.43 41.79 31.66
N GLY A 4 -45.06 43.06 31.52
CA GLY A 4 -43.75 43.48 31.02
C GLY A 4 -42.57 43.17 31.99
N TYR A 5 -42.77 43.24 33.30
CA TYR A 5 -41.69 42.88 34.25
C TYR A 5 -41.46 41.36 34.31
N VAL A 6 -42.46 40.57 34.06
CA VAL A 6 -42.35 39.08 33.99
C VAL A 6 -41.55 38.69 32.75
N ALA A 7 -41.82 39.33 31.60
CA ALA A 7 -41.10 39.07 30.37
C ALA A 7 -39.62 39.46 30.50
N LEU A 8 -39.32 40.58 31.09
CA LEU A 8 -37.94 41.08 31.27
C LEU A 8 -37.19 40.16 32.27
N ALA A 9 -37.81 39.78 33.39
CA ALA A 9 -37.23 38.89 34.37
C ALA A 9 -36.96 37.49 33.76
N SER A 10 -37.86 36.95 32.96
CA SER A 10 -37.70 35.68 32.28
C SER A 10 -36.56 35.72 31.27
N ALA A 11 -36.45 36.79 30.46
CA ALA A 11 -35.36 36.98 29.53
C ALA A 11 -33.99 37.07 30.23
N LEU A 12 -33.93 37.86 31.33
CA LEU A 12 -32.70 38.01 32.11
C LEU A 12 -32.27 36.67 32.76
N MET A 13 -33.24 35.93 33.28
CA MET A 13 -33.01 34.61 33.91
C MET A 13 -32.52 33.60 32.86
N THR A 14 -33.10 33.59 31.66
CA THR A 14 -32.68 32.71 30.56
C THR A 14 -31.25 33.01 30.11
N VAL A 15 -30.92 34.29 29.94
CA VAL A 15 -29.54 34.70 29.55
C VAL A 15 -28.56 34.31 30.65
N THR A 16 -28.90 34.56 31.94
CA THR A 16 -28.03 34.18 33.06
C THR A 16 -27.79 32.68 33.16
N ILE A 17 -28.83 31.87 32.96
CA ILE A 17 -28.72 30.41 32.94
C ILE A 17 -27.83 29.94 31.76
N LEU A 18 -28.07 30.45 30.56
CA LEU A 18 -27.23 30.11 29.41
C LEU A 18 -25.76 30.48 29.63
N LEU A 19 -25.53 31.68 30.16
CA LEU A 19 -24.17 32.17 30.35
C LEU A 19 -23.44 31.37 31.44
N CYS A 20 -24.06 31.16 32.59
CA CYS A 20 -23.41 30.55 33.78
C CYS A 20 -23.41 28.99 33.70
N SER A 21 -24.42 28.36 33.11
CA SER A 21 -24.51 26.91 33.14
C SER A 21 -23.99 26.23 31.83
N GLU A 22 -23.94 26.96 30.72
CA GLU A 22 -23.54 26.38 29.45
C GLU A 22 -22.27 27.03 28.87
N ILE A 23 -22.26 28.34 28.63
CA ILE A 23 -21.16 28.99 27.92
C ILE A 23 -19.89 29.02 28.75
N LEU A 24 -20.01 29.48 29.99
CA LEU A 24 -18.86 29.68 30.90
C LEU A 24 -18.13 28.37 31.22
N PRO A 25 -18.82 27.28 31.66
CA PRO A 25 -18.16 26.01 31.94
C PRO A 25 -17.50 25.38 30.71
N LYS A 26 -18.15 25.45 29.52
CA LYS A 26 -17.57 24.93 28.28
C LYS A 26 -16.32 25.70 27.88
N THR A 27 -16.35 27.04 27.98
CA THR A 27 -15.20 27.88 27.62
C THR A 27 -14.03 27.67 28.56
N ILE A 28 -14.28 27.61 29.90
CA ILE A 28 -13.25 27.30 30.90
C ILE A 28 -12.65 25.91 30.65
N GLY A 29 -13.52 24.92 30.38
CA GLY A 29 -13.06 23.56 30.05
C GLY A 29 -12.17 23.50 28.84
N ALA A 30 -12.53 24.19 27.77
CA ALA A 30 -11.75 24.23 26.53
C ALA A 30 -10.41 24.98 26.67
N THR A 31 -10.38 26.09 27.44
CA THR A 31 -9.17 26.93 27.55
C THR A 31 -8.21 26.48 28.66
N HIS A 32 -8.73 25.97 29.76
CA HIS A 32 -7.94 25.61 30.96
C HIS A 32 -7.93 24.11 31.27
N TRP A 33 -8.14 23.28 30.28
CA TRP A 33 -8.25 21.82 30.44
C TRP A 33 -7.04 21.19 31.16
N ARG A 34 -5.80 21.69 30.91
CA ARG A 34 -4.58 21.15 31.52
C ARG A 34 -4.56 21.33 33.05
N SER A 35 -5.01 22.47 33.56
CA SER A 35 -5.08 22.70 35.01
C SER A 35 -6.26 21.97 35.66
N LEU A 36 -7.32 21.68 34.89
CA LEU A 36 -8.49 20.96 35.38
C LEU A 36 -8.30 19.43 35.41
N VAL A 37 -7.29 18.89 34.70
CA VAL A 37 -7.03 17.43 34.60
C VAL A 37 -6.86 16.81 36.00
N GLY A 38 -6.07 17.40 36.88
CA GLY A 38 -5.86 16.87 38.23
C GLY A 38 -7.16 16.75 39.04
N PHE A 39 -8.02 17.76 38.99
CA PHE A 39 -9.32 17.76 39.64
C PHE A 39 -10.27 16.72 39.02
N LEU A 40 -10.28 16.63 37.70
CA LEU A 40 -11.08 15.64 36.98
C LEU A 40 -10.64 14.19 37.27
N CYS A 41 -9.31 13.93 37.34
CA CYS A 41 -8.79 12.62 37.72
C CYS A 41 -9.21 12.17 39.13
N PHE A 42 -9.48 13.12 40.03
CA PHE A 42 -9.99 12.80 41.36
C PHE A 42 -11.52 12.56 41.38
N ILE A 43 -12.30 13.39 40.68
CA ILE A 43 -13.77 13.32 40.70
C ILE A 43 -14.31 12.20 39.82
N LEU A 44 -13.73 11.96 38.59
CA LEU A 44 -14.21 10.98 37.64
C LEU A 44 -14.31 9.55 38.24
N PRO A 45 -13.31 9.01 38.96
CA PRO A 45 -13.41 7.69 39.57
C PRO A 45 -14.56 7.56 40.55
N ILE A 46 -14.83 8.62 41.33
CA ILE A 46 -15.94 8.67 42.29
C ILE A 46 -17.27 8.63 41.57
N MET A 47 -17.42 9.43 40.51
CA MET A 47 -18.63 9.43 39.69
C MET A 47 -18.84 8.06 39.00
N ILE A 48 -17.78 7.46 38.44
CA ILE A 48 -17.84 6.13 37.84
C ILE A 48 -18.28 5.08 38.86
N PHE A 49 -17.75 5.13 40.08
CA PHE A 49 -18.13 4.22 41.14
C PHE A 49 -19.62 4.30 41.49
N ILE A 50 -20.17 5.52 41.60
CA ILE A 50 -21.58 5.77 41.89
C ILE A 50 -22.48 5.32 40.73
N LEU A 51 -22.04 5.53 39.45
CA LEU A 51 -22.77 5.20 38.28
C LEU A 51 -22.59 3.73 37.81
N LYS A 52 -21.65 2.99 38.42
CA LYS A 52 -21.32 1.61 38.05
C LYS A 52 -22.53 0.66 37.92
N PRO A 53 -23.56 0.69 38.79
CA PRO A 53 -24.74 -0.16 38.61
C PRO A 53 -25.52 0.20 37.33
N PHE A 54 -25.62 1.48 36.98
CA PHE A 54 -26.27 1.92 35.74
C PHE A 54 -25.46 1.56 34.51
N LEU A 55 -24.14 1.64 34.56
CA LEU A 55 -23.24 1.24 33.47
C LEU A 55 -23.38 -0.24 33.19
N LYS A 56 -23.40 -1.10 34.22
CA LYS A 56 -23.63 -2.55 34.04
C LYS A 56 -24.96 -2.86 33.38
N LEU A 57 -26.02 -2.15 33.76
CA LEU A 57 -27.34 -2.32 33.12
C LEU A 57 -27.28 -1.92 31.63
N SER A 58 -26.61 -0.80 31.30
CA SER A 58 -26.42 -0.33 29.93
C SER A 58 -25.57 -1.31 29.12
N GLU A 59 -24.48 -1.87 29.68
CA GLU A 59 -23.67 -2.88 29.00
C GLU A 59 -24.46 -4.14 28.60
N ILE A 60 -25.41 -4.57 29.44
CA ILE A 60 -26.27 -5.71 29.13
C ILE A 60 -27.14 -5.40 27.90
N PHE A 61 -27.72 -4.20 27.81
CA PHE A 61 -28.51 -3.77 26.67
C PHE A 61 -27.66 -3.61 25.41
N VAL A 62 -26.45 -3.02 25.52
CA VAL A 62 -25.53 -2.87 24.38
C VAL A 62 -25.04 -4.22 23.87
N LYS A 63 -24.71 -5.17 24.76
CA LYS A 63 -24.30 -6.55 24.36
C LYS A 63 -25.42 -7.33 23.67
N LEU A 64 -26.68 -7.02 23.97
CA LEU A 64 -27.83 -7.62 23.27
C LEU A 64 -28.00 -7.08 21.83
N ILE A 65 -27.53 -5.85 21.56
CA ILE A 65 -27.73 -5.13 20.30
C ILE A 65 -26.47 -5.14 19.44
N SER A 66 -25.27 -5.11 20.05
CA SER A 66 -24.00 -5.08 19.35
C SER A 66 -23.46 -6.49 19.09
N SER A 67 -23.50 -6.89 17.84
CA SER A 67 -22.64 -7.95 17.31
C SER A 67 -21.18 -7.51 17.45
N LYS A 68 -20.32 -8.36 18.06
CA LYS A 68 -18.88 -8.12 18.20
C LYS A 68 -18.26 -7.68 16.88
N LYS A 69 -17.92 -6.40 16.75
CA LYS A 69 -16.95 -5.93 15.77
C LYS A 69 -15.58 -5.95 16.44
N GLU A 70 -14.63 -6.55 15.78
CA GLU A 70 -13.26 -6.77 16.25
C GLU A 70 -12.59 -5.45 16.67
N GLU A 71 -12.13 -5.38 17.92
CA GLU A 71 -11.44 -4.21 18.51
C GLU A 71 -10.08 -3.86 17.86
N HIS A 72 -9.56 -4.73 16.97
CA HIS A 72 -8.24 -4.54 16.37
C HIS A 72 -8.20 -3.53 15.20
N SER A 73 -9.33 -3.27 14.53
CA SER A 73 -9.39 -2.25 13.47
C SER A 73 -9.38 -0.83 14.03
N ASP A 74 -9.83 -0.66 15.25
CA ASP A 74 -10.03 0.66 15.89
C ASP A 74 -8.70 1.37 16.22
N ILE A 75 -7.70 0.63 16.72
CA ILE A 75 -6.40 1.22 17.13
C ILE A 75 -5.60 1.75 15.94
N ARG A 76 -5.61 1.06 14.81
CA ARG A 76 -4.92 1.54 13.59
C ARG A 76 -5.57 2.80 13.04
N GLU A 77 -6.90 2.86 13.05
CA GLU A 77 -7.65 4.06 12.64
C GLU A 77 -7.42 5.24 13.61
N GLU A 78 -7.30 4.98 14.92
CA GLU A 78 -6.92 6.00 15.89
C GLU A 78 -5.53 6.56 15.62
N ILE A 79 -4.53 5.70 15.32
CA ILE A 79 -3.18 6.14 14.98
C ILE A 79 -3.20 6.99 13.70
N LYS A 80 -3.93 6.56 12.65
CA LYS A 80 -4.11 7.35 11.42
C LYS A 80 -4.75 8.72 11.71
N ALA A 81 -5.76 8.74 12.56
CA ALA A 81 -6.43 9.99 12.95
C ALA A 81 -5.48 10.93 13.71
N LEU A 82 -4.66 10.41 14.64
CA LEU A 82 -3.64 11.18 15.34
C LEU A 82 -2.55 11.70 14.39
N THR A 83 -2.10 10.89 13.44
CA THR A 83 -1.12 11.29 12.43
C THR A 83 -1.67 12.43 11.56
N LYS A 84 -2.94 12.32 11.13
CA LYS A 84 -3.62 13.39 10.39
C LYS A 84 -3.77 14.68 11.20
N LEU A 85 -4.04 14.59 12.51
CA LEU A 85 -4.08 15.73 13.39
C LEU A 85 -2.70 16.40 13.50
N ALA A 86 -1.64 15.60 13.71
CA ALA A 86 -0.27 16.09 13.78
C ALA A 86 0.16 16.81 12.48
N TYR A 87 -0.25 16.30 11.31
CA TYR A 87 -0.05 16.95 10.02
C TYR A 87 -0.81 18.29 9.94
N THR A 88 -2.08 18.32 10.36
CA THR A 88 -2.91 19.55 10.33
C THR A 88 -2.35 20.64 11.23
N GLU A 89 -1.83 20.26 12.41
CA GLU A 89 -1.19 21.14 13.39
C GLU A 89 0.29 21.46 13.05
N LYS A 90 0.80 20.94 11.89
CA LYS A 90 2.16 21.15 11.40
C LYS A 90 3.28 20.62 12.33
N TYR A 91 3.01 19.56 13.09
CA TYR A 91 4.04 18.84 13.86
C TYR A 91 4.82 17.86 12.97
N ILE A 92 4.21 17.37 11.90
CA ILE A 92 4.82 16.49 10.87
C ILE A 92 4.51 17.06 9.49
N ASP A 93 5.35 16.70 8.52
CA ASP A 93 5.14 17.09 7.13
C ASP A 93 4.28 16.08 6.33
N ASP A 94 4.02 16.38 5.05
CA ASP A 94 3.20 15.52 4.18
C ASP A 94 3.87 14.16 3.91
N GLU A 95 5.20 14.14 3.78
CA GLU A 95 5.95 12.92 3.54
C GLU A 95 5.92 11.99 4.75
N GLU A 96 6.15 12.52 5.94
CA GLU A 96 6.07 11.78 7.20
C GLU A 96 4.67 11.21 7.42
N ASN A 97 3.62 12.02 7.22
CA ASN A 97 2.23 11.57 7.33
C ASN A 97 1.93 10.43 6.35
N ARG A 98 2.36 10.54 5.10
CA ARG A 98 2.16 9.52 4.06
C ARG A 98 2.87 8.21 4.40
N VAL A 99 4.14 8.26 4.80
CA VAL A 99 4.93 7.08 5.17
C VAL A 99 4.30 6.34 6.36
N ILE A 100 3.88 7.07 7.41
CA ILE A 100 3.21 6.48 8.58
C ILE A 100 1.91 5.78 8.15
N CYS A 101 1.05 6.45 7.39
CA CYS A 101 -0.22 5.88 6.93
C CYS A 101 -0.01 4.66 6.03
N ASN A 102 0.93 4.71 5.10
CA ASN A 102 1.24 3.59 4.20
C ASN A 102 1.81 2.39 4.97
N THR A 103 2.68 2.64 5.94
CA THR A 103 3.23 1.57 6.81
C THR A 103 2.13 0.86 7.59
N LEU A 104 1.15 1.59 8.11
CA LEU A 104 0.00 1.00 8.79
C LEU A 104 -0.90 0.17 7.85
N ASN A 105 -0.91 0.49 6.55
CA ASN A 105 -1.71 -0.18 5.54
C ASN A 105 -0.99 -1.35 4.85
N LEU A 106 0.29 -1.61 5.11
CA LEU A 106 1.07 -2.65 4.41
C LEU A 106 0.41 -4.03 4.42
N GLN A 107 -0.34 -4.36 5.46
CA GLN A 107 -1.06 -5.64 5.56
C GLN A 107 -2.27 -5.74 4.62
N GLU A 108 -2.76 -4.62 4.10
CA GLU A 108 -3.90 -4.58 3.18
C GLU A 108 -3.46 -4.88 1.74
N PHE A 109 -2.22 -4.57 1.40
CA PHE A 109 -1.66 -4.79 0.07
C PHE A 109 -1.15 -6.22 -0.11
N LYS A 110 -1.39 -6.79 -1.30
CA LYS A 110 -0.96 -8.12 -1.69
C LYS A 110 0.18 -8.05 -2.70
N ALA A 111 0.95 -9.14 -2.82
CA ALA A 111 2.02 -9.26 -3.82
C ALA A 111 1.57 -8.86 -5.22
N LYS A 112 0.39 -9.34 -5.66
CA LYS A 112 -0.18 -9.02 -6.98
C LYS A 112 -0.43 -7.54 -7.22
N ASP A 113 -0.64 -6.75 -6.17
CA ASP A 113 -0.98 -5.33 -6.26
C ASP A 113 0.24 -4.47 -6.55
N ILE A 114 1.44 -4.94 -6.16
CA ILE A 114 2.71 -4.25 -6.34
C ILE A 114 3.64 -4.90 -7.36
N ALA A 115 3.38 -6.16 -7.75
CA ALA A 115 4.24 -6.90 -8.66
C ALA A 115 4.42 -6.21 -10.02
N THR A 116 5.66 -6.14 -10.47
CA THR A 116 5.99 -5.80 -11.85
C THR A 116 5.54 -6.94 -12.76
N PRO A 117 4.61 -6.69 -13.73
CA PRO A 117 4.02 -7.73 -14.54
C PRO A 117 5.03 -8.46 -15.43
N ARG A 118 4.83 -9.77 -15.63
CA ARG A 118 5.71 -10.64 -16.43
C ARG A 118 6.03 -10.15 -17.85
N ASN A 119 5.12 -9.41 -18.48
CA ASN A 119 5.28 -8.93 -19.84
C ASN A 119 6.32 -7.81 -20.03
N VAL A 120 6.82 -7.25 -18.92
CA VAL A 120 7.89 -6.25 -18.88
C VAL A 120 9.14 -6.75 -18.14
N CYS A 121 9.08 -7.94 -17.52
CA CYS A 121 10.22 -8.56 -16.89
C CYS A 121 11.21 -9.07 -17.93
N CYS A 122 12.50 -8.91 -17.66
CA CYS A 122 13.57 -9.53 -18.44
C CYS A 122 14.08 -10.76 -17.70
N THR A 123 13.85 -11.93 -18.25
CA THR A 123 14.31 -13.22 -17.73
C THR A 123 15.38 -13.81 -18.62
N VAL A 124 16.20 -14.71 -18.09
CA VAL A 124 17.21 -15.46 -18.85
C VAL A 124 17.04 -16.96 -18.62
N LEU A 125 17.51 -17.78 -19.54
CA LEU A 125 17.48 -19.23 -19.42
C LEU A 125 18.70 -19.75 -18.67
N ALA A 126 18.54 -20.80 -17.91
CA ALA A 126 19.66 -21.55 -17.35
C ALA A 126 20.55 -22.12 -18.48
N GLY A 127 21.84 -22.24 -18.20
CA GLY A 127 22.78 -22.85 -19.14
C GLY A 127 23.35 -21.96 -20.22
N ILE A 128 22.91 -20.68 -20.34
CA ILE A 128 23.54 -19.73 -21.25
C ILE A 128 24.96 -19.36 -20.75
N THR A 129 25.79 -18.91 -21.68
CA THR A 129 27.14 -18.42 -21.37
C THR A 129 27.09 -17.01 -20.77
N ILE A 130 28.16 -16.62 -20.08
CA ILE A 130 28.33 -15.25 -19.57
C ILE A 130 28.31 -14.25 -20.73
N GLN A 131 28.87 -14.59 -21.91
CA GLN A 131 28.83 -13.73 -23.08
C GLN A 131 27.39 -13.47 -23.54
N GLU A 132 26.58 -14.51 -23.69
CA GLU A 132 25.15 -14.37 -24.05
C GLU A 132 24.37 -13.56 -23.01
N PHE A 133 24.66 -13.79 -21.73
CA PHE A 133 24.06 -13.01 -20.66
C PHE A 133 24.44 -11.51 -20.74
N VAL A 134 25.70 -11.18 -21.04
CA VAL A 134 26.17 -9.79 -21.24
C VAL A 134 25.41 -9.10 -22.36
N GLU A 135 25.20 -9.80 -23.49
CA GLU A 135 24.45 -9.27 -24.64
C GLU A 135 23.00 -8.92 -24.29
N ILE A 136 22.37 -9.71 -23.38
CA ILE A 136 21.03 -9.43 -22.88
C ILE A 136 21.08 -8.28 -21.86
N ALA A 137 21.98 -8.38 -20.87
CA ALA A 137 22.07 -7.46 -19.75
C ALA A 137 22.45 -6.03 -20.13
N THR A 138 23.22 -5.85 -21.23
CA THR A 138 23.59 -4.52 -21.75
C THR A 138 22.43 -3.76 -22.38
N LYS A 139 21.40 -4.46 -22.84
CA LYS A 139 20.20 -3.84 -23.44
C LYS A 139 19.23 -3.28 -22.39
N HIS A 140 19.42 -3.67 -21.13
CA HIS A 140 18.53 -3.32 -20.02
C HIS A 140 19.30 -2.65 -18.89
N SER A 141 18.63 -1.73 -18.17
CA SER A 141 19.17 -1.07 -16.97
C SER A 141 19.11 -1.95 -15.71
N PHE A 142 18.41 -3.08 -15.77
CA PHE A 142 18.22 -3.96 -14.62
C PHE A 142 19.51 -4.51 -14.03
N SER A 143 19.54 -4.65 -12.70
CA SER A 143 20.65 -5.24 -11.94
C SER A 143 20.50 -6.74 -11.71
N ARG A 144 19.26 -7.25 -11.66
CA ARG A 144 18.92 -8.64 -11.31
C ARG A 144 18.07 -9.26 -12.40
N PHE A 145 18.47 -10.44 -12.85
CA PHE A 145 17.81 -11.17 -13.93
C PHE A 145 17.35 -12.53 -13.41
N PRO A 146 16.03 -12.76 -13.26
CA PRO A 146 15.50 -14.06 -12.91
C PRO A 146 15.89 -15.11 -13.96
N VAL A 147 16.31 -16.29 -13.50
CA VAL A 147 16.76 -17.40 -14.35
C VAL A 147 15.69 -18.48 -14.38
N MET A 148 15.14 -18.74 -15.55
CA MET A 148 14.20 -19.83 -15.79
C MET A 148 14.95 -21.11 -16.16
N LYS A 149 14.41 -22.25 -15.72
CA LYS A 149 14.94 -23.56 -16.05
C LYS A 149 14.81 -23.87 -17.55
N ASN A 150 13.62 -23.61 -18.09
CA ASN A 150 13.27 -23.71 -19.51
C ASN A 150 12.10 -22.73 -19.80
N GLU A 151 11.81 -22.48 -21.07
CA GLU A 151 10.74 -21.57 -21.50
C GLU A 151 9.33 -22.14 -21.24
N ASP A 152 9.18 -23.47 -21.28
CA ASP A 152 7.87 -24.12 -21.27
C ASP A 152 7.27 -24.25 -19.85
N GLU A 153 8.11 -24.36 -18.81
CA GLU A 153 7.63 -24.67 -17.45
C GLU A 153 7.42 -23.43 -16.57
N GLU A 154 7.87 -22.25 -16.96
CA GLU A 154 7.85 -21.01 -16.15
C GLU A 154 8.41 -21.21 -14.71
N ILE A 155 9.34 -22.16 -14.53
CA ILE A 155 9.99 -22.48 -13.25
C ILE A 155 11.29 -21.72 -13.16
N PHE A 156 11.45 -20.97 -12.07
CA PHE A 156 12.67 -20.20 -11.79
C PHE A 156 13.62 -21.00 -10.90
N VAL A 157 14.88 -21.07 -11.31
CA VAL A 157 15.95 -21.73 -10.52
C VAL A 157 16.69 -20.73 -9.64
N GLY A 158 16.52 -19.44 -9.86
CA GLY A 158 17.17 -18.39 -9.10
C GLY A 158 17.23 -17.07 -9.88
N TYR A 159 18.21 -16.23 -9.55
CA TYR A 159 18.52 -15.02 -10.30
C TYR A 159 20.03 -14.83 -10.42
N VAL A 160 20.48 -14.10 -11.45
CA VAL A 160 21.88 -13.63 -11.61
C VAL A 160 21.93 -12.13 -11.41
N HIS A 161 22.91 -11.66 -10.66
CA HIS A 161 23.16 -10.23 -10.48
C HIS A 161 24.19 -9.76 -11.52
N LYS A 162 23.90 -8.65 -12.19
CA LYS A 162 24.74 -8.10 -13.29
C LYS A 162 26.21 -7.89 -12.90
N SER A 163 26.50 -7.56 -11.63
CA SER A 163 27.88 -7.39 -11.16
C SER A 163 28.67 -8.69 -10.97
N ASP A 164 27.97 -9.86 -10.86
CA ASP A 164 28.64 -11.12 -10.58
C ASP A 164 29.46 -11.67 -11.75
N ILE A 165 29.20 -11.13 -12.96
CA ILE A 165 29.92 -11.49 -14.19
C ILE A 165 31.25 -10.73 -14.37
N ILE A 166 31.48 -9.67 -13.57
CA ILE A 166 32.68 -8.83 -13.72
C ILE A 166 33.95 -9.65 -13.46
N GLY A 167 34.84 -9.66 -14.41
CA GLY A 167 36.11 -10.40 -14.31
C GLY A 167 35.98 -11.92 -14.47
N LYS A 168 34.84 -12.43 -14.91
CA LYS A 168 34.61 -13.86 -15.21
C LYS A 168 34.94 -14.15 -16.68
N ASP A 169 35.31 -15.39 -16.95
CA ASP A 169 35.54 -15.88 -18.33
C ASP A 169 34.20 -15.89 -19.10
N PRO A 170 34.09 -15.22 -20.26
CA PRO A 170 32.89 -15.14 -21.08
C PRO A 170 32.32 -16.49 -21.53
N THR A 171 33.15 -17.53 -21.61
CA THR A 171 32.78 -18.88 -22.07
C THR A 171 32.11 -19.72 -20.99
N LEU A 172 32.23 -19.32 -19.73
CA LEU A 172 31.59 -20.02 -18.62
C LEU A 172 30.08 -19.85 -18.64
N ARG A 173 29.37 -20.85 -18.12
CA ARG A 173 27.91 -20.79 -17.95
C ARG A 173 27.53 -19.99 -16.72
N ILE A 174 26.38 -19.30 -16.79
CA ILE A 174 25.86 -18.52 -15.65
C ILE A 174 25.40 -19.38 -14.48
N ASP A 175 25.25 -20.70 -14.65
CA ASP A 175 24.72 -21.62 -13.63
C ASP A 175 25.47 -21.55 -12.30
N SER A 176 26.78 -21.30 -12.33
CA SER A 176 27.60 -21.15 -11.11
C SER A 176 27.40 -19.81 -10.38
N LEU A 177 26.71 -18.86 -10.99
CA LEU A 177 26.42 -17.53 -10.46
C LEU A 177 24.98 -17.37 -10.01
N ILE A 178 24.15 -18.40 -10.18
CA ILE A 178 22.73 -18.38 -9.80
C ILE A 178 22.61 -18.28 -8.30
N ARG A 179 21.90 -17.27 -7.82
CA ARG A 179 21.54 -17.05 -6.43
C ARG A 179 20.08 -17.50 -6.20
N PRO A 180 19.74 -17.98 -5.00
CA PRO A 180 18.36 -18.35 -4.71
C PRO A 180 17.41 -17.15 -4.86
N ILE A 181 16.20 -17.38 -5.36
CA ILE A 181 15.13 -16.38 -5.50
C ILE A 181 13.98 -16.76 -4.57
N LEU A 182 13.24 -15.75 -4.08
CA LEU A 182 12.04 -16.00 -3.29
C LEU A 182 10.86 -16.34 -4.20
N GLU A 183 10.12 -17.40 -3.82
CA GLU A 183 8.83 -17.71 -4.41
C GLU A 183 7.73 -17.11 -3.53
N ILE A 184 6.87 -16.29 -4.13
CA ILE A 184 5.87 -15.47 -3.44
C ILE A 184 4.50 -15.82 -4.01
N ALA A 185 3.56 -16.17 -3.13
CA ALA A 185 2.16 -16.31 -3.54
C ALA A 185 1.55 -14.93 -3.82
N SER A 186 0.75 -14.80 -4.86
CA SER A 186 0.09 -13.54 -5.25
C SER A 186 -0.78 -12.93 -4.16
N THR A 187 -1.26 -13.76 -3.24
CA THR A 187 -2.09 -13.37 -2.08
C THR A 187 -1.30 -13.01 -0.83
N SER A 188 0.03 -13.17 -0.84
CA SER A 188 0.90 -12.81 0.30
C SER A 188 0.84 -11.31 0.59
N ASN A 189 0.83 -10.96 1.88
CA ASN A 189 0.83 -9.56 2.32
C ASN A 189 2.25 -8.98 2.18
N ILE A 190 2.33 -7.67 1.92
CA ILE A 190 3.62 -6.99 1.70
C ILE A 190 4.50 -6.99 2.96
N ASP A 191 3.93 -6.86 4.15
CA ASP A 191 4.68 -6.92 5.41
C ASP A 191 5.40 -8.26 5.61
N TYR A 192 4.75 -9.37 5.23
CA TYR A 192 5.37 -10.69 5.21
C TYR A 192 6.50 -10.77 4.19
N ILE A 193 6.26 -10.32 2.95
CA ILE A 193 7.26 -10.31 1.87
C ILE A 193 8.49 -9.51 2.29
N PHE A 194 8.29 -8.30 2.83
CA PHE A 194 9.36 -7.44 3.32
C PHE A 194 10.21 -8.15 4.39
N SER A 195 9.54 -8.78 5.38
CA SER A 195 10.22 -9.53 6.44
C SER A 195 11.05 -10.70 5.89
N GLU A 196 10.51 -11.46 4.92
CA GLU A 196 11.23 -12.59 4.31
C GLU A 196 12.40 -12.11 3.45
N MET A 197 12.25 -11.03 2.69
CA MET A 197 13.34 -10.43 1.92
C MET A 197 14.50 -9.98 2.82
N LEU A 198 14.21 -9.38 3.97
CA LEU A 198 15.23 -8.97 4.94
C LEU A 198 15.92 -10.17 5.58
N LYS A 199 15.17 -11.21 6.01
CA LYS A 199 15.73 -12.41 6.64
C LYS A 199 16.65 -13.19 5.69
N THR A 200 16.21 -13.36 4.45
CA THR A 200 16.92 -14.15 3.44
C THR A 200 17.96 -13.34 2.69
N ARG A 201 17.99 -12.03 2.90
CA ARG A 201 18.83 -11.06 2.15
C ARG A 201 18.59 -11.13 0.64
N ASN A 202 17.39 -11.50 0.24
CA ASN A 202 16.95 -11.49 -1.14
C ASN A 202 16.22 -10.20 -1.44
N HIS A 203 16.59 -9.52 -2.51
CA HIS A 203 16.00 -8.27 -2.94
C HIS A 203 15.04 -8.44 -4.14
N ILE A 204 14.75 -9.68 -4.51
CA ILE A 204 13.87 -10.02 -5.63
C ILE A 204 13.13 -11.34 -5.34
N GLY A 205 11.87 -11.40 -5.73
CA GLY A 205 11.05 -12.60 -5.66
C GLY A 205 10.17 -12.75 -6.89
N VAL A 206 9.84 -13.98 -7.26
CA VAL A 206 8.89 -14.32 -8.32
C VAL A 206 7.52 -14.54 -7.71
N VAL A 207 6.48 -14.02 -8.37
CA VAL A 207 5.10 -14.08 -7.88
C VAL A 207 4.30 -15.06 -8.71
N TYR A 208 3.68 -16.03 -8.03
CA TYR A 208 2.80 -17.03 -8.64
C TYR A 208 1.36 -16.87 -8.16
N ASP A 209 0.43 -17.19 -9.01
CA ASP A 209 -0.97 -17.34 -8.64
C ASP A 209 -1.25 -18.69 -7.96
N GLU A 210 -2.51 -18.92 -7.57
CA GLU A 210 -2.94 -20.15 -6.89
C GLU A 210 -2.85 -21.40 -7.79
N LEU A 211 -2.71 -21.21 -9.09
CA LEU A 211 -2.59 -22.28 -10.11
C LEU A 211 -1.13 -22.56 -10.49
N GLY A 212 -0.17 -21.82 -9.91
CA GLY A 212 1.25 -21.91 -10.24
C GLY A 212 1.65 -21.13 -11.48
N THR A 213 0.79 -20.25 -12.01
CA THR A 213 1.14 -19.38 -13.14
C THR A 213 2.01 -18.23 -12.67
N TRP A 214 3.12 -17.98 -13.33
CA TRP A 214 3.96 -16.84 -13.05
C TRP A 214 3.28 -15.51 -13.45
N LEU A 215 3.09 -14.62 -12.51
CA LEU A 215 2.47 -13.31 -12.71
C LEU A 215 3.48 -12.19 -12.96
N GLY A 216 4.66 -12.29 -12.35
CA GLY A 216 5.67 -11.26 -12.42
C GLY A 216 6.68 -11.36 -11.29
N ILE A 217 7.36 -10.27 -10.99
CA ILE A 217 8.36 -10.17 -9.92
C ILE A 217 7.99 -9.09 -8.93
N VAL A 218 8.48 -9.23 -7.70
CA VAL A 218 8.47 -8.19 -6.67
C VAL A 218 9.90 -7.96 -6.23
N THR A 219 10.30 -6.70 -6.16
CA THR A 219 11.63 -6.29 -5.68
C THR A 219 11.52 -5.57 -4.32
N MET A 220 12.66 -5.37 -3.67
CA MET A 220 12.72 -4.56 -2.44
C MET A 220 12.33 -3.10 -2.74
N GLU A 221 12.63 -2.62 -3.95
CA GLU A 221 12.25 -1.29 -4.43
C GLU A 221 10.71 -1.15 -4.45
N ASP A 222 9.95 -2.12 -5.02
CA ASP A 222 8.48 -2.09 -5.06
C ASP A 222 7.86 -2.00 -3.64
N VAL A 223 8.46 -2.71 -2.67
CA VAL A 223 8.02 -2.66 -1.27
C VAL A 223 8.29 -1.28 -0.66
N LEU A 224 9.50 -0.72 -0.87
CA LEU A 224 9.86 0.61 -0.38
C LEU A 224 9.02 1.71 -1.03
N GLU A 225 8.73 1.62 -2.32
CA GLU A 225 7.83 2.54 -3.02
C GLU A 225 6.42 2.53 -2.43
N THR A 226 5.93 1.34 -2.05
CA THR A 226 4.63 1.21 -1.37
C THR A 226 4.64 1.92 -0.01
N ILE A 227 5.73 1.82 0.75
CA ILE A 227 5.90 2.51 2.04
C ILE A 227 6.01 4.03 1.83
N LEU A 228 6.84 4.46 0.89
CA LEU A 228 7.06 5.88 0.61
C LEU A 228 5.85 6.53 -0.09
N GLY A 229 5.01 5.73 -0.76
CA GLY A 229 3.88 6.20 -1.56
C GLY A 229 4.30 7.00 -2.79
N ARG A 230 5.49 6.73 -3.31
CA ARG A 230 6.05 7.32 -4.54
C ARG A 230 7.06 6.38 -5.17
N GLU A 231 7.19 6.48 -6.49
CA GLU A 231 8.21 5.74 -7.26
C GLU A 231 9.63 6.20 -6.89
N ILE A 232 10.55 5.23 -6.80
CA ILE A 232 11.98 5.46 -6.63
C ILE A 232 12.60 5.41 -8.02
N LEU A 233 13.12 6.55 -8.47
CA LEU A 233 13.73 6.65 -9.80
C LEU A 233 15.25 6.57 -9.67
N ASP A 234 15.86 5.65 -10.43
CA ASP A 234 17.31 5.63 -10.64
C ASP A 234 17.68 6.52 -11.84
N GLU A 235 18.91 7.02 -11.86
CA GLU A 235 19.46 7.89 -12.92
C GLU A 235 19.42 7.25 -14.31
N THR A 236 19.36 5.92 -14.35
CA THR A 236 19.34 5.12 -15.59
C THR A 236 17.95 4.71 -16.05
N ASP A 237 16.90 5.00 -15.27
CA ASP A 237 15.55 4.57 -15.56
C ASP A 237 14.93 5.36 -16.70
N LYS A 238 14.53 4.65 -17.75
CA LYS A 238 13.84 5.21 -18.92
C LYS A 238 12.32 5.25 -18.74
N VAL A 239 11.79 4.50 -17.79
CA VAL A 239 10.36 4.32 -17.52
C VAL A 239 10.14 4.53 -16.03
N ILE A 240 9.24 5.46 -15.71
CA ILE A 240 8.97 5.86 -14.33
C ILE A 240 8.22 4.75 -13.56
N ASP A 241 7.25 4.10 -14.21
CA ASP A 241 6.41 3.05 -13.62
C ASP A 241 6.26 1.90 -14.61
N MET A 242 6.87 0.76 -14.28
CA MET A 242 6.86 -0.45 -15.10
C MET A 242 5.46 -1.07 -15.22
N ARG A 243 4.58 -0.87 -14.23
CA ARG A 243 3.18 -1.36 -14.26
C ARG A 243 2.35 -0.55 -15.25
N SER A 244 2.48 0.76 -15.23
CA SER A 244 1.84 1.63 -16.23
C SER A 244 2.37 1.38 -17.63
N TYR A 245 3.66 1.13 -17.77
CA TYR A 245 4.27 0.75 -19.05
C TYR A 245 3.74 -0.60 -19.54
N ALA A 246 3.60 -1.59 -18.67
CA ALA A 246 3.01 -2.87 -19.01
C ALA A 246 1.57 -2.75 -19.54
N LYS A 247 0.75 -1.89 -18.90
CA LYS A 247 -0.62 -1.58 -19.35
C LYS A 247 -0.62 -0.93 -20.74
N LEU A 248 0.30 0.01 -20.98
CA LEU A 248 0.45 0.67 -22.28
C LEU A 248 0.84 -0.33 -23.39
N LEU A 249 1.81 -1.20 -23.11
CA LEU A 249 2.22 -2.25 -24.06
C LEU A 249 1.06 -3.19 -24.39
N TRP A 250 0.28 -3.57 -23.39
CA TRP A 250 -0.88 -4.45 -23.60
C TRP A 250 -1.96 -3.77 -24.45
N SER A 251 -2.30 -2.50 -24.16
CA SER A 251 -3.27 -1.73 -24.93
C SER A 251 -2.85 -1.59 -26.40
N ASN A 252 -1.56 -1.31 -26.65
CA ASN A 252 -1.00 -1.18 -27.99
C ASN A 252 -1.03 -2.53 -28.76
N ARG A 253 -0.71 -3.66 -28.10
CA ARG A 253 -0.83 -5.00 -28.70
C ARG A 253 -2.27 -5.33 -29.06
N ARG A 254 -3.22 -4.96 -28.17
CA ARG A 254 -4.65 -5.20 -28.41
C ARG A 254 -5.17 -4.37 -29.59
N ALA A 255 -4.79 -3.10 -29.68
CA ALA A 255 -5.15 -2.23 -30.81
C ALA A 255 -4.64 -2.80 -32.14
N LYS A 256 -3.34 -3.17 -32.22
CA LYS A 256 -2.76 -3.80 -33.42
C LYS A 256 -3.43 -5.11 -33.79
N ALA A 257 -3.82 -5.94 -32.80
CA ALA A 257 -4.52 -7.20 -33.07
C ALA A 257 -5.95 -6.97 -33.60
N GLN A 258 -6.62 -5.90 -33.14
CA GLN A 258 -7.93 -5.48 -33.65
C GLN A 258 -7.83 -4.95 -35.09
N GLU A 259 -6.85 -4.09 -35.38
CA GLU A 259 -6.58 -3.59 -36.73
C GLU A 259 -6.31 -4.76 -37.72
N LYS A 260 -5.49 -5.74 -37.30
CA LYS A 260 -5.21 -6.92 -38.09
C LYS A 260 -6.47 -7.75 -38.38
N LYS A 261 -7.32 -7.97 -37.39
CA LYS A 261 -8.60 -8.67 -37.56
C LYS A 261 -9.54 -7.92 -38.51
N ILE A 262 -9.62 -6.60 -38.43
CA ILE A 262 -10.42 -5.78 -39.33
C ILE A 262 -9.90 -5.85 -40.75
N SER A 263 -8.57 -5.81 -40.95
CA SER A 263 -7.96 -5.93 -42.30
C SER A 263 -8.13 -7.33 -42.94
N GLU A 264 -8.23 -8.37 -42.11
CA GLU A 264 -8.48 -9.75 -42.55
C GLU A 264 -9.98 -10.02 -42.83
N THR A 265 -10.89 -9.24 -42.22
CA THR A 265 -12.36 -9.43 -42.37
C THR A 265 -12.97 -8.60 -43.51
N VAL A 266 -12.22 -7.71 -44.15
CA VAL A 266 -12.68 -6.97 -45.33
C VAL A 266 -12.52 -7.86 -46.56
N PRO A 267 -13.63 -8.34 -47.18
CA PRO A 267 -13.54 -9.22 -48.36
C PRO A 267 -12.87 -8.50 -49.53
N ALA A 268 -12.15 -9.25 -50.34
CA ALA A 268 -11.40 -8.80 -51.54
C ALA A 268 -12.27 -8.17 -52.65
N GLU A 269 -13.58 -8.06 -52.45
CA GLU A 269 -14.53 -7.62 -53.48
C GLU A 269 -14.56 -6.09 -53.73
N GLN A 270 -13.86 -5.27 -52.94
CA GLN A 270 -13.83 -3.81 -53.19
C GLN A 270 -12.58 -3.29 -53.93
N LYS A 271 -11.68 -4.16 -54.36
CA LYS A 271 -10.47 -3.75 -55.15
C LYS A 271 -10.67 -3.70 -56.66
N THR A 272 -11.83 -4.05 -57.19
CA THR A 272 -12.06 -4.10 -58.65
C THR A 272 -13.05 -3.07 -59.16
N ALA A 273 -13.45 -2.06 -58.37
CA ALA A 273 -14.42 -1.05 -58.80
C ALA A 273 -13.80 0.34 -59.14
N ASN A 274 -12.48 0.42 -59.31
CA ASN A 274 -11.81 1.65 -59.77
C ASN A 274 -10.67 1.27 -60.76
N VAL A 275 -11.05 0.80 -61.93
CA VAL A 275 -10.24 0.86 -63.18
C VAL A 275 -11.14 1.40 -64.28
#